data_356d485aa6094cecf8ac482a64769ba3
#
_entry.id   356d485aa6094cecf8ac482a64769ba3
#
_cell.length_a   1.000
_cell.length_b   1.000
_cell.length_c   1.000
_cell.angle_alpha   90.00
_cell.angle_beta   90.00
_cell.angle_gamma   90.00
#
_symmetry.space_group_name_H-M   'P 1'
#
loop_
_entity.id
_entity.type
_entity.pdbx_description
1 polymer ?
#
loop_
_entity_poly.entity_id
_entity_poly.type
_entity_poly.pdbx_seq_one_letter_code
_entity_poly.pdbx_strand_id
1 'polypeptide(L)'
;NIEKHLGGSLIRFYFKDEPYEIKNNEHFQLQLLLSLIQPKDSMTAGDSNSHQLLKLSKKVSEADVTVFINGPTGTGKEVLSRFIHKNSRRSEKPFVGINCAAIPENMLEAILFGHEKGSFTSAHKQKSGKFEQANGGTLFLDEIGDMPLDSQTRLLRVLSNKEFYRVGGDKPIKVDVRIIAATHQN
;
A
#
# COMPACT_ATOMS: atom_id res chain seq x y z
N ASN A 1 9.79 -26.15 24.49
CA ASN A 1 9.57 -27.16 23.47
C ASN A 1 8.72 -26.55 22.37
N ILE A 2 9.12 -26.77 21.12
CA ILE A 2 8.40 -26.30 19.93
C ILE A 2 7.92 -27.55 19.21
N GLU A 3 6.62 -27.71 19.05
CA GLU A 3 6.05 -28.75 18.19
C GLU A 3 5.54 -28.12 16.89
N LYS A 4 5.99 -28.66 15.76
CA LYS A 4 5.55 -28.29 14.44
C LYS A 4 4.68 -29.40 13.88
N HIS A 5 3.39 -29.15 13.70
CA HIS A 5 2.53 -30.07 12.95
C HIS A 5 2.69 -29.84 11.44
N LEU A 6 3.16 -30.87 10.74
CA LEU A 6 3.23 -30.92 9.28
C LEU A 6 1.80 -30.89 8.71
N GLY A 7 1.42 -29.80 8.07
CA GLY A 7 0.15 -29.64 7.36
C GLY A 7 -0.81 -28.57 7.88
N GLY A 8 -0.46 -27.86 8.95
CA GLY A 8 -1.29 -26.76 9.49
C GLY A 8 -0.45 -25.59 9.97
N SER A 9 -1.02 -24.42 9.92
CA SER A 9 -0.40 -23.15 10.33
C SER A 9 -0.34 -22.98 11.86
N LEU A 10 -0.32 -24.05 12.65
CA LEU A 10 -0.31 -23.97 14.10
C LEU A 10 1.07 -24.27 14.67
N ILE A 11 1.71 -23.26 15.26
CA ILE A 11 2.92 -23.41 16.05
C ILE A 11 2.53 -23.23 17.51
N ARG A 12 2.71 -24.28 18.33
CA ARG A 12 2.49 -24.20 19.77
C ARG A 12 3.80 -24.00 20.49
N PHE A 13 3.83 -22.97 21.34
CA PHE A 13 4.91 -22.74 22.29
C PHE A 13 4.45 -23.19 23.68
N TYR A 14 5.22 -24.08 24.32
CA TYR A 14 4.99 -24.49 25.69
C TYR A 14 5.98 -23.73 26.57
N PHE A 15 5.45 -22.87 27.44
CA PHE A 15 6.20 -22.26 28.53
C PHE A 15 6.04 -23.12 29.76
N LYS A 16 7.08 -23.24 30.60
CA LYS A 16 6.95 -23.92 31.91
C LYS A 16 5.98 -23.10 32.79
N ASP A 17 5.18 -23.83 33.62
CA ASP A 17 4.07 -23.29 34.43
C ASP A 17 4.51 -22.44 35.64
N GLU A 18 5.55 -21.65 35.56
CA GLU A 18 5.91 -20.71 36.61
C GLU A 18 5.70 -19.27 36.10
N PRO A 19 5.21 -18.34 36.97
CA PRO A 19 5.08 -16.95 36.60
C PRO A 19 6.46 -16.35 36.33
N TYR A 20 6.80 -16.20 35.09
CA TYR A 20 8.09 -15.69 34.64
C TYR A 20 8.08 -14.16 34.68
N GLU A 21 8.97 -13.58 35.46
CA GLU A 21 9.42 -12.21 35.21
C GLU A 21 10.22 -12.22 33.91
N ILE A 22 9.67 -11.65 32.83
CA ILE A 22 10.31 -11.54 31.53
C ILE A 22 11.56 -10.66 31.67
N LYS A 23 12.74 -11.29 31.78
CA LYS A 23 14.01 -10.57 31.70
C LYS A 23 14.22 -10.08 30.27
N ASN A 24 14.76 -8.90 30.10
CA ASN A 24 14.92 -8.20 28.80
C ASN A 24 15.47 -9.04 27.64
N ASN A 25 16.24 -10.08 27.92
CA ASN A 25 16.83 -10.96 26.92
C ASN A 25 15.84 -11.96 26.29
N GLU A 26 14.81 -12.38 27.04
CA GLU A 26 13.82 -13.36 26.53
C GLU A 26 12.79 -12.67 25.64
N HIS A 27 12.51 -11.41 25.91
CA HIS A 27 11.65 -10.60 25.04
C HIS A 27 12.25 -10.43 23.64
N PHE A 28 13.57 -10.21 23.57
CA PHE A 28 14.30 -10.13 22.30
C PHE A 28 14.29 -11.47 21.53
N GLN A 29 14.49 -12.60 22.22
CA GLN A 29 14.44 -13.92 21.61
C GLN A 29 13.04 -14.26 21.07
N LEU A 30 11.98 -13.90 21.82
CA LEU A 30 10.60 -14.08 21.37
C LEU A 30 10.28 -13.20 20.16
N GLN A 31 10.70 -11.94 20.16
CA GLN A 31 10.56 -11.03 19.02
C GLN A 31 11.31 -11.53 17.79
N LEU A 32 12.54 -12.04 17.97
CA LEU A 32 13.31 -12.63 16.88
C LEU A 32 12.61 -13.86 16.30
N LEU A 33 12.12 -14.78 17.15
CA LEU A 33 11.35 -15.94 16.71
C LEU A 33 10.06 -15.54 15.98
N LEU A 34 9.32 -14.56 16.49
CA LEU A 34 8.13 -14.03 15.84
C LEU A 34 8.47 -13.42 14.47
N SER A 35 9.57 -12.68 14.35
CA SER A 35 10.02 -12.09 13.10
C SER A 35 10.41 -13.13 12.03
N LEU A 36 10.92 -14.29 12.46
CA LEU A 36 11.27 -15.41 11.56
C LEU A 36 10.05 -16.21 11.08
N ILE A 37 8.97 -16.20 11.86
CA ILE A 37 7.75 -16.97 11.58
C ILE A 37 6.71 -16.13 10.84
N GLN A 38 6.75 -14.81 11.02
CA GLN A 38 5.79 -13.91 10.40
C GLN A 38 6.06 -13.79 8.89
N PRO A 39 5.00 -13.76 8.06
CA PRO A 39 5.14 -13.38 6.66
C PRO A 39 5.80 -12.00 6.57
N LYS A 40 6.67 -11.80 5.57
CA LYS A 40 7.44 -10.55 5.36
C LYS A 40 6.61 -9.26 5.38
N ASP A 41 5.29 -9.38 5.26
CA ASP A 41 4.33 -8.27 5.20
C ASP A 41 3.33 -8.27 6.38
N SER A 42 3.62 -8.99 7.47
CA SER A 42 2.80 -8.92 8.69
C SER A 42 3.18 -7.69 9.51
N MET A 43 2.18 -6.89 9.88
CA MET A 43 2.38 -5.82 10.85
C MET A 43 2.28 -6.37 12.27
N THR A 44 3.28 -6.07 13.10
CA THR A 44 3.24 -6.34 14.54
C THR A 44 2.79 -5.11 15.30
N ALA A 45 1.88 -5.29 16.24
CA ALA A 45 1.45 -4.25 17.16
C ALA A 45 2.02 -4.52 18.54
N GLY A 46 2.84 -3.61 19.05
CA GLY A 46 3.43 -3.70 20.39
C GLY A 46 2.65 -2.94 21.47
N ASP A 47 1.68 -2.12 21.08
CA ASP A 47 0.88 -1.27 21.98
C ASP A 47 -0.61 -1.29 21.59
N SER A 48 -1.46 -0.76 22.49
CA SER A 48 -2.91 -0.76 22.32
C SER A 48 -3.38 0.08 21.12
N ASN A 49 -2.70 1.18 20.79
CA ASN A 49 -3.06 2.06 19.68
C ASN A 49 -2.76 1.39 18.35
N SER A 50 -1.61 0.72 18.25
CA SER A 50 -1.24 -0.08 17.06
C SER A 50 -2.22 -1.24 16.87
N HIS A 51 -2.68 -1.91 17.92
CA HIS A 51 -3.72 -2.93 17.85
C HIS A 51 -5.04 -2.39 17.33
N GLN A 52 -5.48 -1.20 17.81
CA GLN A 52 -6.69 -0.55 17.33
C GLN A 52 -6.57 -0.16 15.86
N LEU A 53 -5.42 0.39 15.44
CA LEU A 53 -5.14 0.74 14.06
C LEU A 53 -5.23 -0.49 13.15
N LEU A 54 -4.61 -1.62 13.53
CA LEU A 54 -4.69 -2.86 12.74
C LEU A 54 -6.11 -3.41 12.64
N LYS A 55 -6.86 -3.36 13.73
CA LYS A 55 -8.28 -3.79 13.73
C LYS A 55 -9.13 -2.91 12.82
N LEU A 56 -8.93 -1.59 12.85
CA LEU A 56 -9.59 -0.65 11.94
C LEU A 56 -9.18 -0.92 10.49
N SER A 57 -7.89 -1.07 10.23
CA SER A 57 -7.35 -1.32 8.89
C SER A 57 -7.88 -2.61 8.28
N LYS A 58 -8.08 -3.66 9.11
CA LYS A 58 -8.71 -4.91 8.66
C LYS A 58 -10.17 -4.69 8.26
N LYS A 59 -10.95 -3.93 9.04
CA LYS A 59 -12.34 -3.58 8.67
C LYS A 59 -12.38 -2.77 7.38
N VAL A 60 -11.49 -1.78 7.23
CA VAL A 60 -11.41 -0.93 6.03
C VAL A 60 -10.97 -1.74 4.81
N SER A 61 -10.14 -2.79 4.99
CA SER A 61 -9.70 -3.63 3.88
C SER A 61 -10.84 -4.41 3.22
N GLU A 62 -11.87 -4.79 3.97
CA GLU A 62 -13.05 -5.51 3.46
C GLU A 62 -13.93 -4.63 2.55
N ALA A 63 -13.91 -3.32 2.76
CA ALA A 63 -14.62 -2.35 1.93
C ALA A 63 -13.75 -1.91 0.74
N ASP A 64 -14.34 -1.85 -0.46
CA ASP A 64 -13.64 -1.42 -1.67
C ASP A 64 -13.70 0.12 -1.85
N VAL A 65 -13.30 0.84 -0.81
CA VAL A 65 -13.32 2.30 -0.74
C VAL A 65 -11.91 2.87 -0.85
N THR A 66 -11.82 4.14 -1.26
CA THR A 66 -10.56 4.91 -1.19
C THR A 66 -10.15 5.07 0.28
N VAL A 67 -8.88 4.90 0.57
CA VAL A 67 -8.31 5.04 1.92
C VAL A 67 -7.30 6.17 1.92
N PHE A 68 -7.35 7.01 2.94
CA PHE A 68 -6.37 8.07 3.17
C PHE A 68 -5.62 7.82 4.48
N ILE A 69 -4.29 7.76 4.42
CA ILE A 69 -3.41 7.52 5.55
C ILE A 69 -2.63 8.80 5.84
N ASN A 70 -2.89 9.42 6.98
CA ASN A 70 -2.14 10.59 7.43
C ASN A 70 -1.19 10.20 8.57
N GLY A 71 0.05 10.69 8.52
CA GLY A 71 1.03 10.47 9.58
C GLY A 71 2.43 10.90 9.20
N PRO A 72 3.30 11.16 10.19
CA PRO A 72 4.68 11.58 9.97
C PRO A 72 5.47 10.65 9.03
N THR A 73 6.52 11.16 8.42
CA THR A 73 7.44 10.36 7.61
C THR A 73 8.07 9.25 8.48
N GLY A 74 8.23 8.05 7.92
CA GLY A 74 8.83 6.92 8.62
C GLY A 74 7.88 6.13 9.53
N THR A 75 6.60 6.49 9.66
CA THR A 75 5.62 5.79 10.51
C THR A 75 5.09 4.48 9.92
N GLY A 76 5.55 4.07 8.74
CA GLY A 76 5.14 2.81 8.12
C GLY A 76 3.86 2.91 7.27
N LYS A 77 3.53 4.09 6.73
CA LYS A 77 2.35 4.29 5.85
C LYS A 77 2.30 3.29 4.69
N GLU A 78 3.45 3.01 4.06
CA GLU A 78 3.53 2.00 2.99
C GLU A 78 3.24 0.59 3.50
N VAL A 79 3.78 0.21 4.66
CA VAL A 79 3.54 -1.11 5.27
C VAL A 79 2.06 -1.28 5.57
N LEU A 80 1.41 -0.25 6.12
CA LEU A 80 -0.03 -0.23 6.39
C LEU A 80 -0.85 -0.36 5.09
N SER A 81 -0.46 0.33 4.02
CA SER A 81 -1.14 0.25 2.73
C SER A 81 -1.08 -1.16 2.13
N ARG A 82 0.07 -1.83 2.23
CA ARG A 82 0.26 -3.24 1.82
C ARG A 82 -0.57 -4.18 2.67
N PHE A 83 -0.64 -3.94 3.98
CA PHE A 83 -1.50 -4.71 4.89
C PHE A 83 -2.98 -4.60 4.49
N ILE A 84 -3.48 -3.38 4.20
CA ILE A 84 -4.85 -3.13 3.74
C ILE A 84 -5.11 -3.86 2.42
N HIS A 85 -4.20 -3.79 1.46
CA HIS A 85 -4.33 -4.48 0.18
C HIS A 85 -4.41 -6.01 0.38
N LYS A 86 -3.48 -6.59 1.14
CA LYS A 86 -3.41 -8.05 1.37
C LYS A 86 -4.62 -8.63 2.10
N ASN A 87 -5.28 -7.83 2.93
CA ASN A 87 -6.50 -8.24 3.62
C ASN A 87 -7.78 -7.85 2.85
N SER A 88 -7.67 -7.37 1.61
CA SER A 88 -8.80 -6.95 0.77
C SER A 88 -9.22 -8.03 -0.22
N ARG A 89 -10.37 -7.81 -0.89
CA ARG A 89 -10.83 -8.65 -2.00
C ARG A 89 -9.90 -8.62 -3.22
N ARG A 90 -8.93 -7.68 -3.22
CA ARG A 90 -7.94 -7.50 -4.29
C ARG A 90 -6.56 -8.03 -3.93
N SER A 91 -6.43 -8.86 -2.88
CA SER A 91 -5.14 -9.38 -2.35
C SER A 91 -4.27 -10.07 -3.39
N GLU A 92 -4.89 -10.78 -4.35
CA GLU A 92 -4.21 -11.50 -5.43
C GLU A 92 -4.05 -10.64 -6.72
N LYS A 93 -4.46 -9.38 -6.67
CA LYS A 93 -4.38 -8.44 -7.78
C LYS A 93 -3.15 -7.54 -7.66
N PRO A 94 -2.77 -6.80 -8.71
CA PRO A 94 -1.60 -5.92 -8.65
C PRO A 94 -1.69 -4.91 -7.50
N PHE A 95 -0.59 -4.73 -6.79
CA PHE A 95 -0.34 -3.60 -5.90
C PHE A 95 0.75 -2.74 -6.51
N VAL A 96 0.40 -1.55 -6.94
CA VAL A 96 1.32 -0.60 -7.59
C VAL A 96 1.53 0.59 -6.67
N GLY A 97 2.76 0.78 -6.20
CA GLY A 97 3.14 1.94 -5.37
C GLY A 97 3.86 3.00 -6.21
N ILE A 98 3.63 4.26 -5.85
CA ILE A 98 4.34 5.41 -6.39
C ILE A 98 4.51 6.45 -5.29
N ASN A 99 5.72 7.00 -5.16
CA ASN A 99 5.98 8.15 -4.29
C ASN A 99 5.97 9.41 -5.16
N CYS A 100 4.99 10.30 -4.93
CA CYS A 100 4.79 11.50 -5.73
C CYS A 100 5.92 12.52 -5.53
N ALA A 101 6.47 12.63 -4.31
CA ALA A 101 7.58 13.53 -4.01
C ALA A 101 8.91 13.13 -4.70
N ALA A 102 9.07 11.85 -5.03
CA ALA A 102 10.30 11.35 -5.66
C ALA A 102 10.35 11.55 -7.18
N ILE A 103 9.28 12.08 -7.78
CA ILE A 103 9.13 12.23 -9.24
C ILE A 103 9.11 13.71 -9.60
N PRO A 104 9.91 14.16 -10.58
CA PRO A 104 9.79 15.51 -11.10
C PRO A 104 8.37 15.82 -11.57
N GLU A 105 7.85 17.01 -11.24
CA GLU A 105 6.47 17.41 -11.52
C GLU A 105 6.08 17.24 -13.01
N ASN A 106 6.96 17.62 -13.92
CA ASN A 106 6.76 17.49 -15.36
C ASN A 106 6.70 16.05 -15.87
N MET A 107 7.11 15.07 -15.07
CA MET A 107 7.07 13.64 -15.42
C MET A 107 5.93 12.88 -14.73
N LEU A 108 5.42 13.40 -13.61
CA LEU A 108 4.46 12.71 -12.76
C LEU A 108 3.19 12.33 -13.52
N GLU A 109 2.67 13.26 -14.32
CA GLU A 109 1.48 13.05 -15.12
C GLU A 109 1.65 11.91 -16.14
N ALA A 110 2.76 11.91 -16.88
CA ALA A 110 3.07 10.86 -17.85
C ALA A 110 3.31 9.48 -17.18
N ILE A 111 3.83 9.47 -15.97
CA ILE A 111 4.03 8.24 -15.20
C ILE A 111 2.70 7.71 -14.66
N LEU A 112 1.83 8.57 -14.13
CA LEU A 112 0.53 8.15 -13.59
C LEU A 112 -0.43 7.69 -14.68
N PHE A 113 -0.61 8.51 -15.72
CA PHE A 113 -1.64 8.30 -16.74
C PHE A 113 -1.10 7.68 -18.03
N GLY A 114 0.23 7.56 -18.17
CA GLY A 114 0.84 7.14 -19.43
C GLY A 114 0.86 8.25 -20.48
N HIS A 115 1.47 7.97 -21.61
CA HIS A 115 1.56 8.93 -22.71
C HIS A 115 1.48 8.24 -24.08
N GLU A 116 0.98 8.97 -25.05
CA GLU A 116 1.01 8.56 -26.44
C GLU A 116 2.35 8.93 -27.09
N LYS A 117 2.68 8.26 -28.18
CA LYS A 117 3.87 8.58 -28.98
C LYS A 117 3.78 10.03 -29.48
N GLY A 118 4.85 10.81 -29.28
CA GLY A 118 4.93 12.19 -29.74
C GLY A 118 4.27 13.21 -28.83
N SER A 119 3.76 12.83 -27.67
CA SER A 119 3.12 13.77 -26.72
C SER A 119 4.09 14.78 -26.11
N PHE A 120 5.39 14.50 -26.12
CA PHE A 120 6.48 15.41 -25.75
C PHE A 120 7.77 14.97 -26.45
N THR A 121 8.82 15.82 -26.43
CA THR A 121 10.05 15.62 -27.23
C THR A 121 10.73 14.27 -27.07
N SER A 122 10.69 13.66 -25.89
CA SER A 122 11.27 12.34 -25.61
C SER A 122 10.26 11.17 -25.67
N ALA A 123 9.02 11.40 -26.05
CA ALA A 123 7.99 10.37 -26.17
C ALA A 123 8.08 9.56 -27.47
N HIS A 124 9.17 8.82 -27.63
CA HIS A 124 9.42 8.03 -28.86
C HIS A 124 8.46 6.85 -29.05
N LYS A 125 7.86 6.36 -27.96
CA LYS A 125 6.90 5.24 -27.93
C LYS A 125 5.76 5.55 -26.99
N GLN A 126 4.59 4.96 -27.25
CA GLN A 126 3.49 4.92 -26.29
C GLN A 126 3.91 4.15 -25.04
N LYS A 127 3.47 4.61 -23.85
CA LYS A 127 3.74 3.94 -22.58
C LYS A 127 2.51 3.97 -21.67
N SER A 128 2.17 2.80 -21.12
CA SER A 128 1.09 2.70 -20.11
C SER A 128 1.49 3.32 -18.78
N GLY A 129 0.51 3.98 -18.14
CA GLY A 129 0.68 4.61 -16.84
C GLY A 129 0.48 3.66 -15.67
N LYS A 130 0.70 4.18 -14.46
CA LYS A 130 0.50 3.43 -13.22
C LYS A 130 -0.96 3.02 -12.99
N PHE A 131 -1.92 3.82 -13.44
CA PHE A 131 -3.33 3.47 -13.40
C PHE A 131 -3.65 2.21 -14.22
N GLU A 132 -3.10 2.10 -15.43
CA GLU A 132 -3.28 0.90 -16.24
C GLU A 132 -2.60 -0.32 -15.61
N GLN A 133 -1.39 -0.14 -15.04
CA GLN A 133 -0.65 -1.22 -14.36
C GLN A 133 -1.39 -1.73 -13.12
N ALA A 134 -2.13 -0.87 -12.43
CA ALA A 134 -2.89 -1.19 -11.22
C ALA A 134 -4.32 -1.69 -11.52
N ASN A 135 -4.71 -1.80 -12.79
CA ASN A 135 -6.09 -2.15 -13.15
C ASN A 135 -6.53 -3.49 -12.54
N GLY A 136 -7.70 -3.51 -11.95
CA GLY A 136 -8.24 -4.62 -11.15
C GLY A 136 -7.69 -4.71 -9.72
N GLY A 137 -6.62 -3.96 -9.40
CA GLY A 137 -5.87 -4.02 -8.15
C GLY A 137 -5.95 -2.75 -7.30
N THR A 138 -4.80 -2.39 -6.73
CA THR A 138 -4.65 -1.22 -5.83
C THR A 138 -3.50 -0.34 -6.30
N LEU A 139 -3.75 0.97 -6.38
CA LEU A 139 -2.72 1.99 -6.57
C LEU A 139 -2.48 2.71 -5.24
N PHE A 140 -1.26 2.64 -4.76
CA PHE A 140 -0.80 3.38 -3.58
C PHE A 140 -0.07 4.64 -4.02
N LEU A 141 -0.59 5.80 -3.59
CA LEU A 141 -0.03 7.13 -3.85
C LEU A 141 0.58 7.65 -2.55
N ASP A 142 1.90 7.56 -2.43
CA ASP A 142 2.61 8.10 -1.28
C ASP A 142 2.95 9.57 -1.53
N GLU A 143 2.89 10.37 -0.45
CA GLU A 143 3.11 11.82 -0.43
C GLU A 143 2.24 12.55 -1.48
N ILE A 144 0.92 12.27 -1.44
CA ILE A 144 -0.04 12.85 -2.38
C ILE A 144 -0.13 14.39 -2.25
N GLY A 145 0.22 14.95 -1.09
CA GLY A 145 0.26 16.39 -0.85
C GLY A 145 1.26 17.14 -1.73
N ASP A 146 2.31 16.44 -2.21
CA ASP A 146 3.32 17.00 -3.09
C ASP A 146 2.96 16.92 -4.59
N MET A 147 1.76 16.41 -4.90
CA MET A 147 1.28 16.32 -6.29
C MET A 147 0.88 17.70 -6.83
N PRO A 148 1.29 18.07 -8.06
CA PRO A 148 0.84 19.30 -8.71
C PRO A 148 -0.69 19.36 -8.86
N LEU A 149 -1.27 20.54 -8.76
CA LEU A 149 -2.72 20.75 -8.79
C LEU A 149 -3.39 20.16 -10.05
N ASP A 150 -2.74 20.26 -11.21
CA ASP A 150 -3.26 19.69 -12.46
C ASP A 150 -3.39 18.17 -12.36
N SER A 151 -2.37 17.50 -11.80
CA SER A 151 -2.39 16.07 -11.56
C SER A 151 -3.44 15.66 -10.52
N GLN A 152 -3.65 16.48 -9.47
CA GLN A 152 -4.72 16.27 -8.49
C GLN A 152 -6.11 16.37 -9.15
N THR A 153 -6.32 17.37 -10.02
CA THR A 153 -7.58 17.54 -10.75
C THR A 153 -7.86 16.33 -11.65
N ARG A 154 -6.86 15.84 -12.35
CA ARG A 154 -7.00 14.61 -13.18
C ARG A 154 -7.27 13.37 -12.32
N LEU A 155 -6.61 13.23 -11.18
CA LEU A 155 -6.86 12.15 -10.23
C LEU A 155 -8.32 12.15 -9.77
N LEU A 156 -8.88 13.31 -9.39
CA LEU A 156 -10.29 13.42 -9.00
C LEU A 156 -11.24 12.95 -10.11
N ARG A 157 -10.94 13.28 -11.37
CA ARG A 157 -11.74 12.78 -12.53
C ARG A 157 -11.68 11.27 -12.64
N VAL A 158 -10.49 10.66 -12.44
CA VAL A 158 -10.37 9.19 -12.46
C VAL A 158 -11.16 8.54 -11.32
N LEU A 159 -11.12 9.13 -10.13
CA LEU A 159 -11.89 8.63 -8.98
C LEU A 159 -13.41 8.68 -9.22
N SER A 160 -13.88 9.75 -9.87
CA SER A 160 -15.31 9.96 -10.15
C SER A 160 -15.81 9.12 -11.33
N ASN A 161 -15.07 9.13 -12.45
CA ASN A 161 -15.55 8.58 -13.72
C ASN A 161 -15.03 7.16 -14.01
N LYS A 162 -14.04 6.69 -13.24
CA LYS A 162 -13.35 5.41 -13.48
C LYS A 162 -12.70 5.34 -14.87
N GLU A 163 -12.34 6.48 -15.43
CA GLU A 163 -11.67 6.59 -16.72
C GLU A 163 -10.71 7.78 -16.74
N PHE A 164 -9.74 7.73 -17.63
CA PHE A 164 -8.79 8.81 -17.88
C PHE A 164 -8.28 8.78 -19.34
N TYR A 165 -7.51 9.81 -19.70
CA TYR A 165 -6.83 9.92 -20.98
C TYR A 165 -5.32 9.91 -20.76
N ARG A 166 -4.56 9.24 -21.64
CA ARG A 166 -3.10 9.40 -21.66
C ARG A 166 -2.71 10.83 -22.01
N VAL A 167 -1.51 11.22 -21.62
CA VAL A 167 -0.95 12.52 -22.07
C VAL A 167 -0.83 12.51 -23.58
N GLY A 168 -1.43 13.51 -24.26
CA GLY A 168 -1.50 13.59 -25.71
C GLY A 168 -2.48 12.61 -26.37
N GLY A 169 -3.30 11.89 -25.59
CA GLY A 169 -4.31 10.97 -26.12
C GLY A 169 -5.73 11.53 -26.08
N ASP A 170 -6.57 11.06 -26.97
CA ASP A 170 -7.99 11.40 -27.11
C ASP A 170 -8.94 10.23 -26.78
N LYS A 171 -8.39 9.06 -26.52
CA LYS A 171 -9.18 7.86 -26.20
C LYS A 171 -9.31 7.67 -24.70
N PRO A 172 -10.54 7.55 -24.15
CA PRO A 172 -10.75 7.25 -22.75
C PRO A 172 -10.34 5.82 -22.43
N ILE A 173 -9.64 5.65 -21.31
CA ILE A 173 -9.21 4.35 -20.79
C ILE A 173 -9.97 4.10 -19.49
N LYS A 174 -10.81 3.08 -19.47
CA LYS A 174 -11.55 2.66 -18.29
C LYS A 174 -10.66 1.83 -17.36
N VAL A 175 -10.73 2.10 -16.07
CA VAL A 175 -9.97 1.38 -15.04
C VAL A 175 -10.82 1.11 -13.80
N ASP A 176 -10.59 -0.03 -13.22
CA ASP A 176 -11.11 -0.39 -11.91
C ASP A 176 -9.95 -0.51 -10.93
N VAL A 177 -9.65 0.58 -10.23
CA VAL A 177 -8.51 0.67 -9.32
C VAL A 177 -8.97 1.17 -7.96
N ARG A 178 -8.60 0.44 -6.91
CA ARG A 178 -8.73 0.92 -5.54
C ARG A 178 -7.57 1.87 -5.24
N ILE A 179 -7.85 3.05 -4.68
CA ILE A 179 -6.83 4.02 -4.29
C ILE A 179 -6.56 3.94 -2.79
N ILE A 180 -5.29 3.89 -2.43
CA ILE A 180 -4.80 4.18 -1.07
C ILE A 180 -3.84 5.35 -1.22
N ALA A 181 -4.13 6.47 -0.56
CA ALA A 181 -3.29 7.66 -0.58
C ALA A 181 -2.66 7.89 0.78
N ALA A 182 -1.43 8.38 0.80
CA ALA A 182 -0.73 8.74 2.04
C ALA A 182 -0.09 10.12 1.94
N THR A 183 0.00 10.81 3.07
CA THR A 183 0.71 12.10 3.20
C THR A 183 1.25 12.28 4.61
N HIS A 184 2.26 13.13 4.74
CA HIS A 184 2.76 13.64 6.02
C HIS A 184 2.22 15.04 6.35
N GLN A 185 1.57 15.69 5.40
CA GLN A 185 1.00 17.04 5.55
C GLN A 185 -0.34 16.99 6.28
N ASN A 186 -0.62 17.99 7.11
CA ASN A 186 -1.89 18.19 7.81
C ASN A 186 -2.88 18.98 6.96
#